data_7c7aaa81766bee59af564b8cc12b5a23
#
_entry.id   7c7aaa81766bee59af564b8cc12b5a23
#
_cell.length_a   1.000
_cell.length_b   1.000
_cell.length_c   1.000
_cell.angle_alpha   90.00
_cell.angle_beta   90.00
_cell.angle_gamma   90.00
#
_symmetry.space_group_name_H-M   'P 1'
#
loop_
_entity.id
_entity.type
_entity.pdbx_description
1 polymer ?
#
loop_
_entity_poly.entity_id
_entity_poly.type
_entity_poly.pdbx_seq_one_letter_code
_entity_poly.pdbx_strand_id
1 'polypeptide(L)'
;MLRAPRPTILLCGLCALCVLSVSACSGATSLFKQYEYEEEVYLSLDGSATIYVNSSLAALNALRGTAFDLSPAARVDTAAIRAYYSSPVTRVIRVSQSRRSNRRFVHIRLDVDDIRTLGDVPPFAWSKYQFSREGVQVKYLQTVGAPAAKPVGDVGWNGSEIVAFRLHLPSKIRYHNTGREVGRGNILVWEQLLTDRLRNVPVVYAEKGDGVLDARMDAQSILYTTLWLFGLTFVAVAVVFGGVIWWVMRKGSKGRQPG
;
A
#
# COMPACT_ATOMS: atom_id res chain seq x y z
N MET A 1 53.25 37.01 2.50
CA MET A 1 53.28 36.41 1.16
C MET A 1 52.63 35.03 1.23
N LEU A 2 51.37 34.94 0.90
CA LEU A 2 50.58 33.67 0.86
C LEU A 2 50.80 33.01 -0.50
N ARG A 3 51.41 31.84 -0.48
CA ARG A 3 51.72 31.05 -1.67
C ARG A 3 50.44 30.36 -2.14
N ALA A 4 49.96 30.68 -3.35
CA ALA A 4 48.80 30.04 -3.96
C ALA A 4 49.01 28.51 -4.14
N PRO A 5 47.99 27.65 -3.87
CA PRO A 5 48.12 26.22 -4.04
C PRO A 5 48.27 25.87 -5.53
N ARG A 6 49.17 24.94 -5.83
CA ARG A 6 49.44 24.50 -7.20
C ARG A 6 48.23 23.84 -7.80
N PRO A 7 47.87 24.11 -9.07
CA PRO A 7 46.67 23.56 -9.73
C PRO A 7 46.62 22.03 -9.84
N THR A 8 47.78 21.36 -9.77
CA THR A 8 47.91 19.89 -9.77
C THR A 8 47.26 19.23 -8.55
N ILE A 9 47.29 19.85 -7.37
CA ILE A 9 46.69 19.29 -6.15
C ILE A 9 45.16 19.36 -6.22
N LEU A 10 44.62 20.43 -6.81
CA LEU A 10 43.16 20.58 -7.01
C LEU A 10 42.61 19.55 -8.01
N LEU A 11 43.38 19.23 -9.07
CA LEU A 11 42.96 18.26 -10.11
C LEU A 11 42.93 16.83 -9.54
N CYS A 12 43.91 16.44 -8.72
CA CYS A 12 43.94 15.12 -8.06
C CYS A 12 42.80 14.97 -7.05
N GLY A 13 42.44 16.03 -6.30
CA GLY A 13 41.29 16.03 -5.39
C GLY A 13 39.95 15.83 -6.11
N LEU A 14 39.78 16.46 -7.26
CA LEU A 14 38.56 16.33 -8.09
C LEU A 14 38.43 14.92 -8.68
N CYS A 15 39.53 14.33 -9.16
CA CYS A 15 39.53 12.93 -9.66
C CYS A 15 39.24 11.91 -8.56
N ALA A 16 39.75 12.11 -7.34
CA ALA A 16 39.46 11.24 -6.21
C ALA A 16 37.97 11.30 -5.80
N LEU A 17 37.35 12.48 -5.82
CA LEU A 17 35.91 12.62 -5.58
C LEU A 17 35.05 11.95 -6.67
N CYS A 18 35.46 12.03 -7.94
CA CYS A 18 34.76 11.35 -9.04
C CYS A 18 34.83 9.83 -8.94
N VAL A 19 35.97 9.27 -8.52
CA VAL A 19 36.13 7.82 -8.33
C VAL A 19 35.30 7.30 -7.17
N LEU A 20 35.20 8.06 -6.06
CA LEU A 20 34.35 7.72 -4.92
C LEU A 20 32.85 7.77 -5.24
N SER A 21 32.42 8.69 -6.11
CA SER A 21 31.02 8.80 -6.54
C SER A 21 30.61 7.67 -7.49
N VAL A 22 31.51 7.15 -8.32
CA VAL A 22 31.21 6.02 -9.23
C VAL A 22 31.14 4.70 -8.45
N SER A 23 31.91 4.53 -7.37
CA SER A 23 31.84 3.32 -6.51
C SER A 23 30.56 3.25 -5.67
N ALA A 24 29.89 4.39 -5.40
CA ALA A 24 28.62 4.42 -4.70
C ALA A 24 27.42 3.99 -5.57
N CYS A 25 27.55 4.02 -6.91
CA CYS A 25 26.47 3.62 -7.82
C CYS A 25 26.34 2.10 -8.01
N SER A 26 27.35 1.30 -7.71
CA SER A 26 27.27 -0.16 -7.86
C SER A 26 26.45 -0.87 -6.77
N GLY A 27 26.15 -0.19 -5.66
CA GLY A 27 25.28 -0.69 -4.59
C GLY A 27 23.82 -0.28 -4.68
N ALA A 28 23.46 0.61 -5.62
CA ALA A 28 22.12 1.22 -5.69
C ALA A 28 21.04 0.28 -6.27
N THR A 29 21.40 -0.80 -6.93
CA THR A 29 20.44 -1.75 -7.52
C THR A 29 19.69 -2.57 -6.46
N SER A 30 20.22 -2.70 -5.24
CA SER A 30 19.53 -3.39 -4.14
C SER A 30 18.58 -2.49 -3.34
N LEU A 31 18.61 -1.16 -3.55
CA LEU A 31 17.76 -0.21 -2.83
C LEU A 31 16.32 -0.15 -3.38
N PHE A 32 16.07 -0.64 -4.60
CA PHE A 32 14.75 -0.62 -5.21
C PHE A 32 14.17 -2.04 -5.23
N LYS A 33 13.18 -2.27 -4.37
CA LYS A 33 12.40 -3.51 -4.37
C LYS A 33 11.71 -3.73 -5.71
N GLN A 34 11.83 -4.92 -6.29
CA GLN A 34 11.20 -5.29 -7.55
C GLN A 34 9.90 -6.04 -7.28
N TYR A 35 8.80 -5.30 -7.11
CA TYR A 35 7.49 -5.92 -6.99
C TYR A 35 7.02 -6.42 -8.36
N GLU A 36 6.82 -7.73 -8.47
CA GLU A 36 6.24 -8.39 -9.66
C GLU A 36 4.74 -8.62 -9.52
N TYR A 37 4.28 -8.80 -8.29
CA TYR A 37 2.88 -8.84 -7.94
C TYR A 37 2.64 -8.08 -6.64
N GLU A 38 1.67 -7.22 -6.65
CA GLU A 38 1.24 -6.48 -5.47
C GLU A 38 -0.28 -6.40 -5.47
N GLU A 39 -0.89 -6.81 -4.37
CA GLU A 39 -2.31 -6.67 -4.08
C GLU A 39 -2.45 -5.71 -2.90
N GLU A 40 -3.10 -4.59 -3.12
CA GLU A 40 -3.24 -3.52 -2.15
C GLU A 40 -4.72 -3.28 -1.89
N VAL A 41 -5.16 -3.47 -0.66
CA VAL A 41 -6.55 -3.39 -0.21
C VAL A 41 -6.73 -2.18 0.67
N TYR A 42 -7.58 -1.24 0.26
CA TYR A 42 -8.08 -0.13 1.07
C TYR A 42 -9.41 -0.53 1.66
N LEU A 43 -9.40 -1.01 2.89
CA LEU A 43 -10.56 -1.56 3.57
C LEU A 43 -11.36 -0.47 4.29
N SER A 44 -12.68 -0.53 4.20
CA SER A 44 -13.62 0.31 4.96
C SER A 44 -14.18 -0.45 6.16
N LEU A 45 -14.75 0.29 7.14
CA LEU A 45 -15.34 -0.31 8.36
C LEU A 45 -16.65 -1.08 8.12
N ASP A 46 -17.27 -0.89 6.96
CA ASP A 46 -18.46 -1.61 6.52
C ASP A 46 -18.16 -2.89 5.73
N GLY A 47 -16.86 -3.14 5.46
CA GLY A 47 -16.41 -4.29 4.69
C GLY A 47 -16.28 -4.02 3.19
N SER A 48 -16.65 -2.84 2.70
CA SER A 48 -16.34 -2.44 1.33
C SER A 48 -14.84 -2.18 1.17
N ALA A 49 -14.32 -2.31 -0.06
CA ALA A 49 -12.92 -2.02 -0.33
C ALA A 49 -12.66 -1.49 -1.74
N THR A 50 -11.63 -0.65 -1.85
CA THR A 50 -10.96 -0.39 -3.13
C THR A 50 -9.68 -1.22 -3.19
N ILE A 51 -9.48 -1.92 -4.31
CA ILE A 51 -8.34 -2.81 -4.49
C ILE A 51 -7.51 -2.34 -5.67
N TYR A 52 -6.20 -2.30 -5.46
CA TYR A 52 -5.23 -2.11 -6.53
C TYR A 52 -4.45 -3.40 -6.72
N VAL A 53 -4.37 -3.86 -7.97
CA VAL A 53 -3.49 -4.96 -8.35
C VAL A 53 -2.45 -4.41 -9.32
N ASN A 54 -1.19 -4.46 -8.90
CA ASN A 54 -0.05 -4.08 -9.71
C ASN A 54 0.75 -5.35 -10.02
N SER A 55 0.82 -5.75 -11.28
CA SER A 55 1.50 -7.00 -11.61
C SER A 55 2.14 -6.97 -12.99
N SER A 56 3.27 -7.65 -13.15
CA SER A 56 3.72 -8.03 -14.47
C SER A 56 2.77 -9.10 -15.06
N LEU A 57 2.63 -9.13 -16.40
CA LEU A 57 1.86 -10.17 -17.07
C LEU A 57 2.45 -11.56 -16.81
N ALA A 58 3.79 -11.65 -16.67
CA ALA A 58 4.46 -12.89 -16.34
C ALA A 58 4.04 -13.38 -14.94
N ALA A 59 4.00 -12.50 -13.94
CA ALA A 59 3.57 -12.87 -12.60
C ALA A 59 2.07 -13.26 -12.56
N LEU A 60 1.21 -12.57 -13.31
CA LEU A 60 -0.21 -13.00 -13.45
C LEU A 60 -0.31 -14.41 -14.05
N ASN A 61 0.43 -14.68 -15.13
CA ASN A 61 0.42 -16.02 -15.72
C ASN A 61 0.92 -17.07 -14.75
N ALA A 62 2.04 -16.81 -14.07
CA ALA A 62 2.64 -17.75 -13.14
C ALA A 62 1.78 -17.98 -11.89
N LEU A 63 1.28 -16.92 -11.28
CA LEU A 63 0.59 -16.98 -9.99
C LEU A 63 -0.90 -17.35 -10.14
N ARG A 64 -1.55 -16.92 -11.23
CA ARG A 64 -3.01 -17.07 -11.46
C ARG A 64 -3.36 -18.06 -12.57
N GLY A 65 -2.36 -18.59 -13.28
CA GLY A 65 -2.59 -19.53 -14.38
C GLY A 65 -3.15 -18.89 -15.64
N THR A 66 -3.17 -17.56 -15.75
CA THR A 66 -3.62 -16.86 -16.95
C THR A 66 -2.73 -17.17 -18.16
N ALA A 67 -3.13 -16.71 -19.34
CA ALA A 67 -2.42 -16.94 -20.60
C ALA A 67 -2.23 -15.63 -21.39
N PHE A 68 -1.95 -14.54 -20.69
CA PHE A 68 -1.65 -13.27 -21.34
C PHE A 68 -0.37 -13.38 -22.17
N ASP A 69 -0.37 -12.72 -23.33
CA ASP A 69 0.81 -12.71 -24.20
C ASP A 69 1.99 -12.02 -23.52
N LEU A 70 3.13 -12.70 -23.41
CA LEU A 70 4.35 -12.20 -22.79
C LEU A 70 5.34 -11.60 -23.81
N SER A 71 5.06 -11.69 -25.13
CA SER A 71 5.95 -11.18 -26.17
C SER A 71 6.27 -9.69 -25.96
N PRO A 72 7.54 -9.27 -25.90
CA PRO A 72 7.89 -7.89 -25.59
C PRO A 72 7.31 -6.84 -26.53
N ALA A 73 7.06 -7.21 -27.80
CA ALA A 73 6.51 -6.33 -28.84
C ALA A 73 4.99 -6.26 -28.85
N ALA A 74 4.29 -7.22 -28.25
CA ALA A 74 2.82 -7.27 -28.27
C ALA A 74 2.22 -6.13 -27.44
N ARG A 75 1.06 -5.65 -27.84
CA ARG A 75 0.26 -4.73 -27.03
C ARG A 75 -0.41 -5.50 -25.88
N VAL A 76 -0.53 -4.85 -24.73
CA VAL A 76 -1.31 -5.39 -23.62
C VAL A 76 -2.79 -5.32 -24.01
N ASP A 77 -3.48 -6.46 -23.98
CA ASP A 77 -4.93 -6.49 -24.13
C ASP A 77 -5.60 -6.06 -22.82
N THR A 78 -5.80 -4.74 -22.70
CA THR A 78 -6.45 -4.16 -21.51
C THR A 78 -7.93 -4.51 -21.42
N ALA A 79 -8.58 -4.89 -22.54
CA ALA A 79 -9.97 -5.35 -22.54
C ALA A 79 -10.08 -6.76 -21.94
N ALA A 80 -9.20 -7.68 -22.32
CA ALA A 80 -9.14 -9.01 -21.72
C ALA A 80 -8.80 -8.93 -20.21
N ILE A 81 -7.86 -8.04 -19.80
CA ILE A 81 -7.55 -7.83 -18.40
C ILE A 81 -8.75 -7.28 -17.65
N ARG A 82 -9.44 -6.26 -18.20
CA ARG A 82 -10.66 -5.73 -17.60
C ARG A 82 -11.71 -6.82 -17.43
N ALA A 83 -11.94 -7.65 -18.46
CA ALA A 83 -12.90 -8.75 -18.40
C ALA A 83 -12.52 -9.78 -17.31
N TYR A 84 -11.24 -10.11 -17.18
CA TYR A 84 -10.74 -11.05 -16.17
C TYR A 84 -11.01 -10.59 -14.73
N TYR A 85 -10.94 -9.26 -14.47
CA TYR A 85 -11.18 -8.69 -13.14
C TYR A 85 -12.61 -8.22 -12.91
N SER A 86 -13.49 -8.25 -13.94
CA SER A 86 -14.89 -7.84 -13.82
C SER A 86 -15.77 -9.02 -13.42
N SER A 87 -16.69 -8.80 -12.47
CA SER A 87 -17.67 -9.78 -12.02
C SER A 87 -18.90 -9.05 -11.45
N PRO A 88 -19.97 -9.77 -11.09
CA PRO A 88 -21.12 -9.17 -10.40
C PRO A 88 -20.76 -8.50 -9.08
N VAL A 89 -19.65 -8.91 -8.41
CA VAL A 89 -19.23 -8.40 -7.09
C VAL A 89 -18.03 -7.45 -7.16
N THR A 90 -17.42 -7.26 -8.35
CA THR A 90 -16.30 -6.34 -8.56
C THR A 90 -16.57 -5.36 -9.69
N ARG A 91 -16.28 -4.09 -9.47
CA ARG A 91 -16.39 -3.03 -10.48
C ARG A 91 -15.00 -2.52 -10.84
N VAL A 92 -14.52 -2.84 -12.05
CA VAL A 92 -13.22 -2.36 -12.53
C VAL A 92 -13.31 -0.90 -12.94
N ILE A 93 -12.68 -0.04 -12.16
CA ILE A 93 -12.65 1.43 -12.37
C ILE A 93 -11.62 1.77 -13.43
N ARG A 94 -10.39 1.25 -13.31
CA ARG A 94 -9.29 1.59 -14.20
C ARG A 94 -8.41 0.39 -14.50
N VAL A 95 -7.96 0.30 -15.76
CA VAL A 95 -6.86 -0.56 -16.18
C VAL A 95 -5.85 0.33 -16.89
N SER A 96 -4.62 0.31 -16.45
CA SER A 96 -3.51 0.99 -17.11
C SER A 96 -2.30 0.06 -17.20
N GLN A 97 -1.30 0.44 -17.98
CA GLN A 97 -0.13 -0.38 -18.25
C GLN A 97 1.16 0.43 -18.10
N SER A 98 2.23 -0.26 -17.79
CA SER A 98 3.59 0.29 -17.78
C SER A 98 4.60 -0.76 -18.26
N ARG A 99 5.84 -0.34 -18.42
CA ARG A 99 6.96 -1.22 -18.77
C ARG A 99 8.13 -0.98 -17.83
N ARG A 100 8.68 -2.06 -17.29
CA ARG A 100 9.85 -2.02 -16.42
C ARG A 100 10.70 -3.27 -16.64
N SER A 101 12.02 -3.13 -16.71
CA SER A 101 12.97 -4.24 -16.92
C SER A 101 12.55 -5.17 -18.07
N ASN A 102 12.18 -4.58 -19.20
CA ASN A 102 11.66 -5.25 -20.40
C ASN A 102 10.38 -6.08 -20.20
N ARG A 103 9.74 -6.03 -19.03
CA ARG A 103 8.47 -6.69 -18.70
C ARG A 103 7.32 -5.69 -18.77
N ARG A 104 6.14 -6.17 -19.17
CA ARG A 104 4.90 -5.37 -19.22
C ARG A 104 4.14 -5.57 -17.92
N PHE A 105 3.73 -4.46 -17.33
CA PHE A 105 2.96 -4.40 -16.10
C PHE A 105 1.56 -3.88 -16.38
N VAL A 106 0.62 -4.35 -15.62
CA VAL A 106 -0.75 -3.84 -15.57
C VAL A 106 -1.06 -3.35 -14.16
N HIS A 107 -1.83 -2.28 -14.12
CA HIS A 107 -2.30 -1.65 -12.90
C HIS A 107 -3.80 -1.58 -12.96
N ILE A 108 -4.45 -2.34 -12.11
CA ILE A 108 -5.90 -2.47 -12.04
C ILE A 108 -6.37 -1.79 -10.76
N ARG A 109 -7.38 -0.92 -10.88
CA ARG A 109 -8.15 -0.43 -9.74
C ARG A 109 -9.57 -0.95 -9.87
N LEU A 110 -10.07 -1.56 -8.81
CA LEU A 110 -11.44 -2.04 -8.72
C LEU A 110 -12.04 -1.75 -7.35
N ASP A 111 -13.36 -1.66 -7.29
CA ASP A 111 -14.12 -1.58 -6.05
C ASP A 111 -14.88 -2.87 -5.83
N VAL A 112 -15.05 -3.25 -4.57
CA VAL A 112 -15.86 -4.37 -4.09
C VAL A 112 -16.74 -3.90 -2.95
N ASP A 113 -18.02 -4.27 -2.97
CA ASP A 113 -18.97 -3.82 -1.95
C ASP A 113 -18.82 -4.64 -0.64
N ASP A 114 -18.33 -5.88 -0.74
CA ASP A 114 -18.06 -6.75 0.40
C ASP A 114 -16.79 -7.57 0.15
N ILE A 115 -15.74 -7.31 0.92
CA ILE A 115 -14.46 -8.00 0.80
C ILE A 115 -14.58 -9.52 0.97
N ARG A 116 -15.59 -10.01 1.69
CA ARG A 116 -15.84 -11.45 1.91
C ARG A 116 -16.16 -12.20 0.63
N THR A 117 -16.74 -11.52 -0.37
CA THR A 117 -17.11 -12.08 -1.66
C THR A 117 -15.96 -12.07 -2.68
N LEU A 118 -14.84 -11.41 -2.34
CA LEU A 118 -13.74 -11.24 -3.29
C LEU A 118 -13.12 -12.60 -3.71
N GLY A 119 -13.08 -13.58 -2.81
CA GLY A 119 -12.59 -14.93 -3.10
C GLY A 119 -13.39 -15.70 -4.16
N ASP A 120 -14.61 -15.26 -4.48
CA ASP A 120 -15.45 -15.86 -5.52
C ASP A 120 -15.09 -15.37 -6.93
N VAL A 121 -14.24 -14.34 -7.03
CA VAL A 121 -13.82 -13.74 -8.30
C VAL A 121 -12.53 -14.43 -8.78
N PRO A 122 -12.45 -14.90 -10.05
CA PRO A 122 -11.31 -15.68 -10.55
C PRO A 122 -9.92 -15.12 -10.23
N PRO A 123 -9.62 -13.82 -10.39
CA PRO A 123 -8.32 -13.25 -10.04
C PRO A 123 -7.93 -13.41 -8.57
N PHE A 124 -8.91 -13.53 -7.68
CA PHE A 124 -8.74 -13.57 -6.23
C PHE A 124 -9.09 -14.92 -5.59
N ALA A 125 -9.55 -15.88 -6.39
CA ALA A 125 -10.00 -17.22 -5.93
C ALA A 125 -8.90 -18.05 -5.26
N TRP A 126 -7.63 -17.64 -5.34
CA TRP A 126 -6.53 -18.27 -4.62
C TRP A 126 -6.49 -17.87 -3.14
N SER A 127 -7.25 -16.85 -2.73
CA SER A 127 -7.33 -16.38 -1.35
C SER A 127 -8.75 -16.50 -0.81
N LYS A 128 -8.86 -16.70 0.50
CA LYS A 128 -10.11 -16.57 1.24
C LYS A 128 -10.07 -15.33 2.08
N TYR A 129 -11.12 -14.53 2.02
CA TYR A 129 -11.22 -13.27 2.74
C TYR A 129 -12.30 -13.38 3.82
N GLN A 130 -11.98 -12.95 5.03
CA GLN A 130 -12.91 -12.89 6.15
C GLN A 130 -12.87 -11.49 6.76
N PHE A 131 -14.03 -10.98 7.06
CA PHE A 131 -14.22 -9.70 7.70
C PHE A 131 -15.33 -9.85 8.72
N SER A 132 -15.04 -9.56 9.99
CA SER A 132 -16.01 -9.65 11.08
C SER A 132 -15.88 -8.49 12.03
N ARG A 133 -17.00 -8.14 12.67
CA ARG A 133 -17.04 -7.17 13.75
C ARG A 133 -17.29 -7.91 15.07
N GLU A 134 -16.38 -7.77 16.02
CA GLU A 134 -16.41 -8.40 17.33
C GLU A 134 -16.42 -7.29 18.41
N GLY A 135 -17.62 -6.86 18.80
CA GLY A 135 -17.80 -5.76 19.75
C GLY A 135 -17.20 -4.45 19.24
N VAL A 136 -16.15 -3.95 19.91
CA VAL A 136 -15.47 -2.69 19.58
C VAL A 136 -14.32 -2.87 18.60
N GLN A 137 -14.08 -4.08 18.10
CA GLN A 137 -13.01 -4.40 17.17
C GLN A 137 -13.57 -4.94 15.85
N VAL A 138 -12.79 -4.74 14.80
CA VAL A 138 -12.98 -5.35 13.49
C VAL A 138 -11.78 -6.23 13.20
N LYS A 139 -12.04 -7.43 12.69
CA LYS A 139 -11.03 -8.42 12.33
C LYS A 139 -11.07 -8.66 10.82
N TYR A 140 -9.89 -8.62 10.20
CA TYR A 140 -9.66 -9.00 8.81
C TYR A 140 -8.71 -10.19 8.77
N LEU A 141 -9.09 -11.22 8.02
CA LEU A 141 -8.23 -12.35 7.71
C LEU A 141 -8.21 -12.60 6.21
N GLN A 142 -7.01 -12.81 5.67
CA GLN A 142 -6.82 -13.26 4.28
C GLN A 142 -5.95 -14.51 4.30
N THR A 143 -6.52 -15.66 3.97
CA THR A 143 -5.75 -16.89 3.79
C THR A 143 -5.30 -16.97 2.33
N VAL A 144 -3.99 -16.81 2.12
CA VAL A 144 -3.39 -16.88 0.78
C VAL A 144 -3.12 -18.33 0.44
N GLY A 145 -3.85 -18.86 -0.51
CA GLY A 145 -3.73 -20.25 -0.98
C GLY A 145 -2.59 -20.47 -1.98
N ALA A 146 -2.52 -21.66 -2.55
CA ALA A 146 -1.48 -22.06 -3.49
C ALA A 146 -1.54 -21.23 -4.79
N PRO A 147 -0.40 -20.87 -5.37
CA PRO A 147 -0.33 -20.29 -6.70
C PRO A 147 -0.62 -21.37 -7.77
N ALA A 148 -0.96 -20.94 -8.98
CA ALA A 148 -1.08 -21.87 -10.12
C ALA A 148 0.28 -22.47 -10.52
N ALA A 149 1.38 -21.80 -10.17
CA ALA A 149 2.76 -22.18 -10.47
C ALA A 149 2.98 -22.52 -11.97
N LYS A 150 2.29 -21.80 -12.87
CA LYS A 150 2.38 -22.03 -14.30
C LYS A 150 3.74 -21.58 -14.83
N PRO A 151 4.46 -22.43 -15.59
CA PRO A 151 5.71 -22.03 -16.23
C PRO A 151 5.50 -20.88 -17.22
N VAL A 152 6.36 -19.87 -17.18
CA VAL A 152 6.32 -18.67 -18.04
C VAL A 152 7.55 -18.50 -18.92
N GLY A 153 8.49 -19.46 -18.89
CA GLY A 153 9.77 -19.38 -19.59
C GLY A 153 10.74 -18.36 -18.98
N ASP A 154 11.74 -17.98 -19.76
CA ASP A 154 12.68 -16.92 -19.34
C ASP A 154 12.03 -15.55 -19.61
N VAL A 155 11.70 -14.87 -18.56
CA VAL A 155 11.11 -13.52 -18.55
C VAL A 155 12.03 -12.49 -17.89
N GLY A 156 13.32 -12.87 -17.68
CA GLY A 156 14.35 -12.01 -17.07
C GLY A 156 14.17 -11.83 -15.57
N TRP A 157 13.59 -12.80 -14.86
CA TRP A 157 13.60 -12.83 -13.40
C TRP A 157 14.98 -13.25 -12.91
N ASN A 158 15.44 -12.63 -11.83
CA ASN A 158 16.77 -12.90 -11.23
C ASN A 158 16.69 -13.47 -9.81
N GLY A 159 15.48 -13.75 -9.32
CA GLY A 159 15.22 -14.30 -8.00
C GLY A 159 15.03 -13.26 -6.89
N SER A 160 15.16 -11.96 -7.20
CA SER A 160 14.90 -10.86 -6.25
C SER A 160 13.49 -10.30 -6.34
N GLU A 161 12.66 -10.83 -7.22
CA GLU A 161 11.29 -10.40 -7.44
C GLU A 161 10.43 -10.66 -6.21
N ILE A 162 9.53 -9.70 -5.91
CA ILE A 162 8.72 -9.70 -4.70
C ILE A 162 7.24 -9.81 -5.05
N VAL A 163 6.54 -10.62 -4.26
CA VAL A 163 5.09 -10.62 -4.10
C VAL A 163 4.75 -9.89 -2.81
N ALA A 164 3.82 -8.94 -2.87
CA ALA A 164 3.39 -8.17 -1.73
C ALA A 164 1.86 -8.15 -1.58
N PHE A 165 1.43 -8.17 -0.33
CA PHE A 165 0.06 -7.89 0.09
C PHE A 165 0.09 -6.68 1.00
N ARG A 166 -0.70 -5.66 0.69
CA ARG A 166 -0.82 -4.44 1.48
C ARG A 166 -2.24 -4.24 1.93
N LEU A 167 -2.40 -3.87 3.18
CA LEU A 167 -3.70 -3.58 3.77
C LEU A 167 -3.69 -2.20 4.40
N HIS A 168 -4.52 -1.31 3.89
CA HIS A 168 -4.77 0.02 4.42
C HIS A 168 -6.02 -0.04 5.30
N LEU A 169 -5.86 0.31 6.57
CA LEU A 169 -6.91 0.24 7.56
C LEU A 169 -7.39 1.64 7.97
N PRO A 170 -8.72 1.89 8.05
CA PRO A 170 -9.29 3.20 8.35
C PRO A 170 -9.22 3.54 9.85
N SER A 171 -8.74 2.63 10.68
CA SER A 171 -8.80 2.75 12.13
C SER A 171 -7.50 2.35 12.81
N LYS A 172 -7.41 2.57 14.13
CA LYS A 172 -6.23 2.21 14.92
C LYS A 172 -6.04 0.70 14.93
N ILE A 173 -4.88 0.26 14.48
CA ILE A 173 -4.48 -1.15 14.47
C ILE A 173 -4.20 -1.59 15.90
N ARG A 174 -4.79 -2.73 16.31
CA ARG A 174 -4.64 -3.34 17.61
C ARG A 174 -3.77 -4.59 17.59
N TYR A 175 -3.79 -5.28 16.46
CA TYR A 175 -3.00 -6.50 16.26
C TYR A 175 -2.72 -6.69 14.76
N HIS A 176 -1.59 -7.26 14.44
CA HIS A 176 -1.22 -7.75 13.12
C HIS A 176 -0.09 -8.78 13.22
N ASN A 177 0.04 -9.59 12.19
CA ASN A 177 1.08 -10.62 12.11
C ASN A 177 2.09 -10.38 10.97
N THR A 178 2.35 -9.11 10.61
CA THR A 178 3.32 -8.79 9.53
C THR A 178 4.77 -9.08 9.89
N GLY A 179 5.09 -9.29 11.17
CA GLY A 179 6.47 -9.39 11.64
C GLY A 179 7.27 -8.08 11.57
N ARG A 180 6.64 -6.96 11.22
CA ARG A 180 7.23 -5.62 11.11
C ARG A 180 6.41 -4.61 11.89
N GLU A 181 7.02 -3.49 12.27
CA GLU A 181 6.27 -2.37 12.82
C GLU A 181 5.30 -1.77 11.80
N VAL A 182 4.17 -1.27 12.28
CA VAL A 182 3.17 -0.59 11.45
C VAL A 182 3.80 0.66 10.85
N GLY A 183 3.80 0.75 9.53
CA GLY A 183 4.24 1.93 8.81
C GLY A 183 3.31 3.14 9.06
N ARG A 184 3.75 4.34 8.65
CA ARG A 184 2.89 5.52 8.68
C ARG A 184 1.63 5.27 7.85
N GLY A 185 0.47 5.74 8.34
CA GLY A 185 -0.81 5.67 7.62
C GLY A 185 -1.60 4.37 7.81
N ASN A 186 -1.36 3.60 8.88
CA ASN A 186 -2.07 2.34 9.14
C ASN A 186 -1.98 1.34 7.99
N ILE A 187 -0.78 1.20 7.43
CA ILE A 187 -0.50 0.29 6.33
C ILE A 187 0.22 -0.94 6.88
N LEU A 188 -0.36 -2.11 6.66
CA LEU A 188 0.28 -3.40 6.92
C LEU A 188 0.84 -3.95 5.63
N VAL A 189 2.04 -4.53 5.68
CA VAL A 189 2.73 -5.06 4.49
C VAL A 189 3.27 -6.45 4.79
N TRP A 190 2.87 -7.42 3.98
CA TRP A 190 3.42 -8.77 3.93
C TRP A 190 4.14 -8.94 2.59
N GLU A 191 5.39 -9.35 2.62
CA GLU A 191 6.23 -9.51 1.45
C GLU A 191 6.95 -10.86 1.49
N GLN A 192 7.08 -11.49 0.33
CA GLN A 192 7.94 -12.66 0.14
C GLN A 192 8.55 -12.65 -1.26
N LEU A 193 9.58 -13.43 -1.47
CA LEU A 193 10.14 -13.65 -2.79
C LEU A 193 9.11 -14.37 -3.69
N LEU A 194 9.04 -13.97 -4.96
CA LEU A 194 8.19 -14.62 -5.95
C LEU A 194 8.55 -16.10 -6.11
N THR A 195 9.84 -16.42 -6.06
CA THR A 195 10.33 -17.82 -6.10
C THR A 195 9.78 -18.66 -4.96
N ASP A 196 9.70 -18.11 -3.74
CA ASP A 196 9.14 -18.81 -2.59
C ASP A 196 7.62 -18.96 -2.75
N ARG A 197 6.94 -17.90 -3.23
CA ARG A 197 5.50 -17.98 -3.50
C ARG A 197 5.19 -19.06 -4.54
N LEU A 198 5.94 -19.13 -5.62
CA LEU A 198 5.76 -20.16 -6.66
C LEU A 198 6.00 -21.60 -6.16
N ARG A 199 6.85 -21.77 -5.12
CA ARG A 199 7.04 -23.03 -4.41
C ARG A 199 5.97 -23.31 -3.35
N ASN A 200 4.94 -22.46 -3.27
CA ASN A 200 3.89 -22.52 -2.27
C ASN A 200 4.37 -22.36 -0.82
N VAL A 201 5.47 -21.64 -0.59
CA VAL A 201 5.89 -21.26 0.77
C VAL A 201 4.86 -20.29 1.34
N PRO A 202 4.39 -20.44 2.58
CA PRO A 202 3.45 -19.52 3.21
C PRO A 202 3.97 -18.08 3.26
N VAL A 203 3.08 -17.10 3.05
CA VAL A 203 3.44 -15.66 3.05
C VAL A 203 3.86 -15.16 4.43
N VAL A 204 3.36 -15.77 5.49
CA VAL A 204 3.60 -15.38 6.88
C VAL A 204 4.55 -16.36 7.52
N TYR A 205 5.66 -15.85 8.04
CA TYR A 205 6.62 -16.58 8.86
C TYR A 205 6.24 -16.52 10.38
N ALA A 206 4.97 -16.32 10.70
CA ALA A 206 4.52 -16.38 12.06
C ALA A 206 4.63 -17.83 12.60
N GLU A 207 4.72 -17.99 13.93
CA GLU A 207 4.89 -19.26 14.64
C GLU A 207 3.91 -20.40 14.24
N LYS A 208 2.90 -20.07 13.42
CA LYS A 208 1.91 -21.02 12.88
C LYS A 208 1.93 -21.19 11.37
N GLY A 209 2.80 -20.51 10.60
CA GLY A 209 3.13 -20.78 9.20
C GLY A 209 1.99 -21.10 8.23
N ASP A 210 0.77 -20.59 8.47
CA ASP A 210 -0.47 -21.02 7.80
C ASP A 210 -0.87 -20.15 6.60
N GLY A 211 -0.05 -19.16 6.24
CA GLY A 211 -0.34 -18.23 5.13
C GLY A 211 -1.50 -17.28 5.40
N VAL A 212 -1.94 -17.13 6.65
CA VAL A 212 -3.01 -16.22 7.05
C VAL A 212 -2.44 -14.85 7.37
N LEU A 213 -2.91 -13.82 6.66
CA LEU A 213 -2.70 -12.42 7.00
C LEU A 213 -3.78 -12.04 8.02
N ASP A 214 -3.38 -11.72 9.27
CA ASP A 214 -4.32 -11.35 10.36
C ASP A 214 -4.09 -9.89 10.75
N ALA A 215 -5.17 -9.12 10.76
CA ALA A 215 -5.19 -7.75 11.22
C ALA A 215 -6.47 -7.47 12.03
N ARG A 216 -6.31 -6.73 13.15
CA ARG A 216 -7.42 -6.27 13.99
C ARG A 216 -7.29 -4.79 14.24
N MET A 217 -8.41 -4.09 14.16
CA MET A 217 -8.48 -2.64 14.33
C MET A 217 -9.70 -2.25 15.18
N ASP A 218 -9.71 -1.02 15.66
CA ASP A 218 -10.88 -0.47 16.34
C ASP A 218 -12.05 -0.34 15.35
N ALA A 219 -13.28 -0.58 15.82
CA ALA A 219 -14.50 -0.41 15.04
C ALA A 219 -14.90 1.06 14.84
N GLN A 220 -14.10 1.99 15.35
CA GLN A 220 -14.27 3.44 15.17
C GLN A 220 -13.18 4.01 14.26
N SER A 221 -13.57 4.75 13.24
CA SER A 221 -12.62 5.43 12.33
C SER A 221 -11.79 6.49 13.08
N ILE A 222 -10.50 6.57 12.78
CA ILE A 222 -9.63 7.65 13.27
C ILE A 222 -10.18 9.02 12.85
N LEU A 223 -10.73 9.12 11.64
CA LEU A 223 -11.32 10.36 11.13
C LEU A 223 -12.46 10.84 12.02
N TYR A 224 -13.36 9.94 12.46
CA TYR A 224 -14.46 10.28 13.34
C TYR A 224 -13.97 10.84 14.69
N THR A 225 -13.00 10.19 15.30
CA THR A 225 -12.39 10.64 16.56
C THR A 225 -11.73 12.01 16.40
N THR A 226 -11.02 12.22 15.28
CA THR A 226 -10.35 13.49 14.98
C THR A 226 -11.37 14.61 14.77
N LEU A 227 -12.44 14.38 14.00
CA LEU A 227 -13.51 15.36 13.78
C LEU A 227 -14.23 15.73 15.10
N TRP A 228 -14.45 14.75 15.98
CA TRP A 228 -15.02 15.01 17.31
C TRP A 228 -14.15 15.95 18.14
N LEU A 229 -12.83 15.68 18.18
CA LEU A 229 -11.88 16.52 18.90
C LEU A 229 -11.80 17.94 18.32
N PHE A 230 -11.80 18.08 17.00
CA PHE A 230 -11.89 19.39 16.34
C PHE A 230 -13.18 20.13 16.69
N GLY A 231 -14.32 19.44 16.64
CA GLY A 231 -15.61 20.01 17.02
C GLY A 231 -15.63 20.53 18.46
N LEU A 232 -15.14 19.73 19.41
CA LEU A 232 -15.01 20.12 20.82
C LEU A 232 -14.09 21.34 21.00
N THR A 233 -12.94 21.33 20.33
CA THR A 233 -11.99 22.44 20.38
C THR A 233 -12.61 23.73 19.83
N PHE A 234 -13.32 23.64 18.70
CA PHE A 234 -14.01 24.78 18.10
C PHE A 234 -15.08 25.35 19.03
N VAL A 235 -15.90 24.50 19.67
CA VAL A 235 -16.92 24.92 20.64
C VAL A 235 -16.25 25.60 21.85
N ALA A 236 -15.17 25.03 22.39
CA ALA A 236 -14.46 25.63 23.52
C ALA A 236 -13.89 27.02 23.18
N VAL A 237 -13.28 27.17 22.01
CA VAL A 237 -12.79 28.47 21.53
C VAL A 237 -13.94 29.46 21.35
N ALA A 238 -15.07 29.06 20.76
CA ALA A 238 -16.22 29.94 20.58
C ALA A 238 -16.81 30.41 21.91
N VAL A 239 -16.87 29.53 22.92
CA VAL A 239 -17.34 29.88 24.28
C VAL A 239 -16.40 30.89 24.93
N VAL A 240 -15.07 30.67 24.83
CA VAL A 240 -14.09 31.62 25.40
C VAL A 240 -14.19 32.98 24.71
N PHE A 241 -14.23 33.03 23.37
CA PHE A 241 -14.39 34.28 22.62
C PHE A 241 -15.71 35.01 22.95
N GLY A 242 -16.82 34.25 22.96
CA GLY A 242 -18.14 34.79 23.35
C GLY A 242 -18.13 35.39 24.77
N GLY A 243 -17.49 34.69 25.71
CA GLY A 243 -17.30 35.16 27.08
C GLY A 243 -16.46 36.45 27.17
N VAL A 244 -15.39 36.53 26.42
CA VAL A 244 -14.57 37.74 26.33
C VAL A 244 -15.32 38.93 25.75
N ILE A 245 -16.01 38.71 24.63
CA ILE A 245 -16.84 39.77 23.99
C ILE A 245 -17.95 40.24 24.95
N TRP A 246 -18.65 39.31 25.59
CA TRP A 246 -19.69 39.64 26.56
C TRP A 246 -19.12 40.44 27.73
N TRP A 247 -17.96 40.04 28.28
CA TRP A 247 -17.31 40.74 29.37
C TRP A 247 -16.89 42.15 28.97
N VAL A 248 -16.30 42.35 27.78
CA VAL A 248 -15.91 43.67 27.25
C VAL A 248 -17.13 44.56 27.06
N MET A 249 -18.24 44.04 26.46
CA MET A 249 -19.47 44.81 26.28
C MET A 249 -20.09 45.22 27.62
N ARG A 250 -20.08 44.31 28.63
CA ARG A 250 -20.61 44.62 29.98
C ARG A 250 -19.78 45.68 30.72
N LYS A 251 -18.45 45.73 30.52
CA LYS A 251 -17.61 46.79 31.08
C LYS A 251 -17.83 48.10 30.36
N GLY A 252 -17.99 48.11 29.05
CA GLY A 252 -18.19 49.33 28.26
C GLY A 252 -19.52 50.03 28.55
N SER A 253 -20.58 49.26 28.92
CA SER A 253 -21.87 49.81 29.27
C SER A 253 -21.91 50.52 30.65
N LYS A 254 -21.02 50.21 31.58
CA LYS A 254 -20.93 50.83 32.89
C LYS A 254 -20.22 52.20 32.91
N GLY A 255 -19.55 52.59 31.80
CA GLY A 255 -18.83 53.86 31.67
C GLY A 255 -19.64 55.03 31.07
N ARG A 256 -20.91 54.81 30.67
CA ARG A 256 -21.78 55.86 30.16
C ARG A 256 -22.83 56.21 31.23
N GLN A 257 -22.46 56.95 32.28
CA GLN A 257 -23.41 57.75 33.00
C GLN A 257 -23.46 59.11 32.30
N PRO A 258 -24.66 59.62 31.93
CA PRO A 258 -24.81 60.98 31.44
C PRO A 258 -24.65 61.96 32.62
N GLY A 259 -23.71 62.90 32.48
CA GLY A 259 -23.64 64.08 33.29
C GLY A 259 -24.71 65.08 32.91
#